data_00812b6a63d6d8d19212d619f868e80d
#
_entry.id   00812b6a63d6d8d19212d619f868e80d
#
_cell.length_a   1.000
_cell.length_b   1.000
_cell.length_c   1.000
_cell.angle_alpha   90.00
_cell.angle_beta   90.00
_cell.angle_gamma   90.00
#
_symmetry.space_group_name_H-M   'P 1'
#
loop_
_entity.id
_entity.type
_entity.pdbx_description
1 polymer ?
#
loop_
_entity_poly.entity_id
_entity_poly.type
_entity_poly.pdbx_seq_one_letter_code
_entity_poly.pdbx_strand_id
1 'polypeptide(L)'
;MYEQGVIRPPSEARSLLVRVTRNCPWNRCLFCPAYKGVKFSRRSVAEVKADIDAMAKQYGSHIHMIKTAFLQDADSLILKTDRILEILRHMKDKFPGLERVTTYARATTLKRKGVEEFVQLKEAGLTRIHTGLESGSEKVLKMIRKGITAEDIVEGGRKVMAAGISLSEYIMPGVGGRTLSEEHARETARLLNQIKPDFIRVRTFALPPQSPMKKMADEGAFVPMSDEEIVAEIRLLVSCLDKIHSYFSCADYSPNLLMEVNGYLDEKKSDMLEELDKFLALTSEQKKVYSLIRRSSSMNYPVDMVLDEKVMKEVLPKIEMLERGDPDGFNRYIETLMSYMIPQPQTDEEWH
;
A
#
# COMPACT_ATOMS: atom_id res chain seq x y z
N MET A 1 -4.47 -14.69 -26.32
CA MET A 1 -3.72 -13.91 -25.30
C MET A 1 -4.77 -13.43 -24.31
N TYR A 2 -4.56 -13.61 -23.01
CA TYR A 2 -5.49 -13.18 -21.97
C TYR A 2 -5.10 -11.79 -21.42
N GLU A 3 -6.08 -11.09 -20.84
CA GLU A 3 -5.91 -9.72 -20.39
C GLU A 3 -5.39 -9.67 -18.94
N GLN A 4 -4.34 -8.89 -18.69
CA GLN A 4 -3.81 -8.63 -17.36
C GLN A 4 -3.82 -7.14 -17.05
N GLY A 5 -4.02 -6.80 -15.77
CA GLY A 5 -3.83 -5.45 -15.24
C GLY A 5 -2.37 -5.20 -14.87
N VAL A 6 -2.07 -3.96 -14.55
CA VAL A 6 -0.68 -3.53 -14.27
C VAL A 6 -0.33 -3.51 -12.77
N ILE A 7 -1.32 -3.45 -11.89
CA ILE A 7 -1.10 -3.25 -10.44
C ILE A 7 -1.43 -4.52 -9.66
N ARG A 8 -0.51 -4.91 -8.79
CA ARG A 8 -0.67 -5.97 -7.78
C ARG A 8 0.17 -5.64 -6.55
N PRO A 9 -0.19 -6.16 -5.36
CA PRO A 9 0.69 -6.03 -4.20
C PRO A 9 1.95 -6.90 -4.35
N PRO A 10 3.09 -6.52 -3.76
CA PRO A 10 4.31 -7.34 -3.80
C PRO A 10 4.11 -8.77 -3.29
N SER A 11 3.23 -8.96 -2.30
CA SER A 11 2.86 -10.28 -1.78
C SER A 11 2.21 -11.20 -2.83
N GLU A 12 1.73 -10.64 -3.94
CA GLU A 12 1.10 -11.35 -5.06
C GLU A 12 2.00 -11.41 -6.31
N ALA A 13 3.30 -11.15 -6.16
CA ALA A 13 4.24 -11.12 -7.29
C ALA A 13 4.29 -12.43 -8.09
N ARG A 14 4.01 -13.57 -7.43
CA ARG A 14 4.01 -14.92 -8.04
C ARG A 14 2.61 -15.49 -8.26
N SER A 15 1.55 -14.73 -7.96
CA SER A 15 0.17 -15.18 -8.12
C SER A 15 -0.26 -15.15 -9.58
N LEU A 16 -1.14 -16.09 -9.96
CA LEU A 16 -1.86 -16.04 -11.21
C LEU A 16 -2.72 -14.77 -11.25
N LEU A 17 -2.56 -13.95 -12.29
CA LEU A 17 -3.26 -12.68 -12.39
C LEU A 17 -4.53 -12.84 -13.24
N VAL A 18 -5.70 -12.66 -12.63
CA VAL A 18 -6.99 -12.75 -13.30
C VAL A 18 -7.67 -11.39 -13.29
N ARG A 19 -7.77 -10.73 -14.45
CA ARG A 19 -8.38 -9.42 -14.57
C ARG A 19 -9.90 -9.50 -14.54
N VAL A 20 -10.53 -8.99 -13.50
CA VAL A 20 -12.00 -9.02 -13.28
C VAL A 20 -12.65 -7.68 -13.64
N THR A 21 -11.98 -6.60 -13.31
CA THR A 21 -12.32 -5.22 -13.70
C THR A 21 -11.15 -4.59 -14.43
N ARG A 22 -11.40 -3.52 -15.15
CA ARG A 22 -10.34 -2.69 -15.72
C ARG A 22 -10.29 -1.39 -14.96
N ASN A 23 -9.09 -1.08 -14.42
CA ASN A 23 -8.76 0.19 -13.78
C ASN A 23 -9.54 0.46 -12.47
N CYS A 24 -9.55 1.72 -12.00
CA CYS A 24 -10.15 2.10 -10.73
C CYS A 24 -11.50 2.79 -10.94
N PRO A 25 -12.59 2.33 -10.27
CA PRO A 25 -13.91 2.94 -10.42
C PRO A 25 -14.02 4.36 -9.84
N TRP A 26 -13.10 4.74 -8.96
CA TRP A 26 -13.04 6.08 -8.36
C TRP A 26 -12.10 7.02 -9.12
N ASN A 27 -10.85 6.64 -9.26
CA ASN A 27 -9.76 7.29 -10.00
C ASN A 27 -9.58 8.82 -9.76
N ARG A 28 -10.01 9.35 -8.58
CA ARG A 28 -9.96 10.77 -8.23
C ARG A 28 -8.97 11.10 -7.11
N CYS A 29 -8.28 10.09 -6.56
CA CYS A 29 -7.29 10.31 -5.52
C CYS A 29 -6.14 11.16 -6.06
N LEU A 30 -5.77 12.23 -5.33
CA LEU A 30 -4.75 13.18 -5.78
C LEU A 30 -3.33 12.63 -5.70
N PHE A 31 -3.13 11.57 -4.92
CA PHE A 31 -1.82 10.93 -4.70
C PHE A 31 -1.55 9.72 -5.61
N CYS A 32 -2.57 9.17 -6.26
CA CYS A 32 -2.47 7.87 -6.93
C CYS A 32 -2.29 8.03 -8.44
N PRO A 33 -1.12 7.69 -9.02
CA PRO A 33 -0.90 7.77 -10.45
C PRO A 33 -1.40 6.53 -11.23
N ALA A 34 -1.67 5.41 -10.55
CA ALA A 34 -1.75 4.08 -11.14
C ALA A 34 -2.77 3.91 -12.28
N TYR A 35 -3.86 4.69 -12.28
CA TYR A 35 -4.95 4.55 -13.26
C TYR A 35 -5.33 5.87 -13.95
N LYS A 36 -4.46 6.89 -13.89
CA LYS A 36 -4.72 8.16 -14.57
C LYS A 36 -4.76 7.97 -16.08
N GLY A 37 -5.56 8.77 -16.77
CA GLY A 37 -5.76 8.69 -18.21
C GLY A 37 -6.56 7.47 -18.71
N VAL A 38 -6.98 6.53 -17.84
CA VAL A 38 -7.67 5.31 -18.26
C VAL A 38 -9.06 5.16 -17.65
N LYS A 39 -10.01 4.66 -18.45
CA LYS A 39 -11.41 4.50 -18.05
C LYS A 39 -11.64 3.19 -17.29
N PHE A 40 -12.48 3.26 -16.27
CA PHE A 40 -12.97 2.08 -15.57
C PHE A 40 -13.99 1.32 -16.43
N SER A 41 -13.90 -0.02 -16.42
CA SER A 41 -14.96 -0.88 -16.94
C SER A 41 -15.03 -2.21 -16.18
N ARG A 42 -16.19 -2.85 -16.24
CA ARG A 42 -16.41 -4.20 -15.71
C ARG A 42 -16.29 -5.19 -16.84
N ARG A 43 -15.63 -6.31 -16.60
CA ARG A 43 -15.62 -7.42 -17.56
C ARG A 43 -16.82 -8.33 -17.31
N SER A 44 -17.30 -8.95 -18.37
CA SER A 44 -18.31 -10.00 -18.23
C SER A 44 -17.70 -11.27 -17.63
N VAL A 45 -18.52 -12.08 -16.98
CA VAL A 45 -18.06 -13.37 -16.43
C VAL A 45 -17.51 -14.26 -17.55
N ALA A 46 -18.14 -14.23 -18.73
CA ALA A 46 -17.70 -15.00 -19.89
C ALA A 46 -16.30 -14.61 -20.37
N GLU A 47 -15.98 -13.30 -20.45
CA GLU A 47 -14.63 -12.83 -20.78
C GLU A 47 -13.59 -13.30 -19.76
N VAL A 48 -13.90 -13.20 -18.44
CA VAL A 48 -12.99 -13.62 -17.40
C VAL A 48 -12.76 -15.13 -17.41
N LYS A 49 -13.81 -15.93 -17.61
CA LYS A 49 -13.71 -17.39 -17.75
C LYS A 49 -12.89 -17.80 -18.96
N ALA A 50 -13.06 -17.12 -20.09
CA ALA A 50 -12.27 -17.37 -21.29
C ALA A 50 -10.76 -17.12 -21.04
N ASP A 51 -10.40 -16.07 -20.28
CA ASP A 51 -9.03 -15.84 -19.89
C ASP A 51 -8.50 -16.94 -18.96
N ILE A 52 -9.29 -17.37 -17.97
CA ILE A 52 -8.94 -18.48 -17.08
C ILE A 52 -8.70 -19.78 -17.87
N ASP A 53 -9.55 -20.09 -18.84
CA ASP A 53 -9.39 -21.25 -19.73
C ASP A 53 -8.12 -21.16 -20.59
N ALA A 54 -7.83 -19.97 -21.12
CA ALA A 54 -6.60 -19.72 -21.88
C ALA A 54 -5.33 -19.89 -21.00
N MET A 55 -5.37 -19.40 -19.77
CA MET A 55 -4.29 -19.60 -18.80
C MET A 55 -4.12 -21.08 -18.48
N ALA A 56 -5.21 -21.80 -18.18
CA ALA A 56 -5.14 -23.22 -17.88
C ALA A 56 -4.56 -24.03 -19.05
N LYS A 57 -4.96 -23.69 -20.29
CA LYS A 57 -4.38 -24.28 -21.51
C LYS A 57 -2.87 -24.00 -21.62
N GLN A 58 -2.44 -22.77 -21.31
CA GLN A 58 -1.01 -22.39 -21.36
C GLN A 58 -0.17 -23.13 -20.32
N TYR A 59 -0.69 -23.31 -19.09
CA TYR A 59 -0.02 -24.07 -18.04
C TYR A 59 -0.02 -25.60 -18.27
N GLY A 60 -1.02 -26.11 -19.03
CA GLY A 60 -1.11 -27.53 -19.40
C GLY A 60 -1.06 -28.44 -18.16
N SER A 61 -0.13 -29.38 -18.13
CA SER A 61 0.06 -30.31 -17.01
C SER A 61 0.51 -29.64 -15.70
N HIS A 62 0.94 -28.36 -15.75
CA HIS A 62 1.46 -27.63 -14.57
C HIS A 62 0.38 -26.85 -13.82
N ILE A 63 -0.90 -26.96 -14.17
CA ILE A 63 -2.00 -26.24 -13.49
C ILE A 63 -2.05 -26.50 -11.98
N HIS A 64 -1.69 -27.70 -11.52
CA HIS A 64 -1.68 -28.08 -10.11
C HIS A 64 -0.56 -27.40 -9.29
N MET A 65 0.46 -26.84 -9.97
CA MET A 65 1.54 -26.06 -9.33
C MET A 65 1.11 -24.64 -8.97
N ILE A 66 0.01 -24.15 -9.57
CA ILE A 66 -0.52 -22.82 -9.29
C ILE A 66 -1.26 -22.84 -7.96
N LYS A 67 -0.63 -22.23 -6.94
CA LYS A 67 -1.12 -22.21 -5.56
C LYS A 67 -1.83 -20.91 -5.20
N THR A 68 -1.55 -19.82 -5.90
CA THR A 68 -2.09 -18.50 -5.56
C THR A 68 -2.60 -17.77 -6.79
N ALA A 69 -3.69 -17.00 -6.61
CA ALA A 69 -4.24 -16.13 -7.65
C ALA A 69 -4.62 -14.77 -7.07
N PHE A 70 -4.57 -13.75 -7.92
CA PHE A 70 -4.95 -12.39 -7.59
C PHE A 70 -5.97 -11.87 -8.59
N LEU A 71 -7.15 -11.46 -8.09
CA LEU A 71 -8.20 -10.84 -8.90
C LEU A 71 -7.89 -9.35 -9.08
N GLN A 72 -7.58 -8.94 -10.30
CA GLN A 72 -7.28 -7.56 -10.69
C GLN A 72 -8.56 -6.85 -11.20
N ASP A 73 -8.70 -5.51 -11.20
CA ASP A 73 -7.78 -4.48 -10.75
C ASP A 73 -8.15 -3.93 -9.37
N ALA A 74 -8.33 -2.59 -9.28
CA ALA A 74 -8.42 -1.83 -8.03
C ALA A 74 -9.61 -2.17 -7.13
N ASP A 75 -10.70 -2.74 -7.67
CA ASP A 75 -11.92 -3.05 -6.92
C ASP A 75 -12.74 -4.14 -7.61
N SER A 76 -12.25 -5.38 -7.60
CA SER A 76 -12.94 -6.50 -8.24
C SER A 76 -14.28 -6.82 -7.56
N LEU A 77 -14.41 -6.57 -6.25
CA LEU A 77 -15.62 -6.84 -5.48
C LEU A 77 -16.78 -5.86 -5.75
N ILE A 78 -16.57 -4.84 -6.62
CA ILE A 78 -17.65 -3.98 -7.12
C ILE A 78 -18.67 -4.74 -7.99
N LEU A 79 -18.29 -5.91 -8.50
CA LEU A 79 -19.22 -6.81 -9.15
C LEU A 79 -20.21 -7.41 -8.14
N LYS A 80 -21.39 -7.82 -8.62
CA LYS A 80 -22.33 -8.58 -7.82
C LYS A 80 -21.69 -9.88 -7.32
N THR A 81 -22.07 -10.29 -6.12
CA THR A 81 -21.46 -11.45 -5.44
C THR A 81 -21.61 -12.74 -6.25
N ASP A 82 -22.79 -12.96 -6.85
CA ASP A 82 -23.05 -14.12 -7.73
C ASP A 82 -22.03 -14.26 -8.86
N ARG A 83 -21.64 -13.14 -9.48
CA ARG A 83 -20.64 -13.11 -10.56
C ARG A 83 -19.24 -13.45 -10.07
N ILE A 84 -18.85 -12.94 -8.90
CA ILE A 84 -17.55 -13.29 -8.31
C ILE A 84 -17.52 -14.76 -7.90
N LEU A 85 -18.62 -15.28 -7.33
CA LEU A 85 -18.75 -16.71 -6.99
C LEU A 85 -18.59 -17.60 -8.22
N GLU A 86 -19.19 -17.24 -9.36
CA GLU A 86 -19.04 -17.97 -10.60
C GLU A 86 -17.59 -17.98 -11.10
N ILE A 87 -16.89 -16.84 -11.02
CA ILE A 87 -15.46 -16.73 -11.39
C ILE A 87 -14.60 -17.59 -10.46
N LEU A 88 -14.78 -17.49 -9.14
CA LEU A 88 -14.01 -18.25 -8.16
C LEU A 88 -14.16 -19.76 -8.33
N ARG A 89 -15.40 -20.24 -8.52
CA ARG A 89 -15.68 -21.66 -8.79
C ARG A 89 -15.00 -22.14 -10.06
N HIS A 90 -15.07 -21.37 -11.14
CA HIS A 90 -14.41 -21.69 -12.40
C HIS A 90 -12.88 -21.73 -12.26
N MET A 91 -12.31 -20.77 -11.50
CA MET A 91 -10.86 -20.79 -11.20
C MET A 91 -10.46 -22.05 -10.45
N LYS A 92 -11.23 -22.45 -9.44
CA LYS A 92 -10.95 -23.64 -8.63
C LYS A 92 -11.06 -24.92 -9.46
N ASP A 93 -12.02 -24.98 -10.40
CA ASP A 93 -12.16 -26.09 -11.34
C ASP A 93 -10.94 -26.22 -12.28
N LYS A 94 -10.45 -25.08 -12.84
CA LYS A 94 -9.33 -25.05 -13.78
C LYS A 94 -7.96 -25.16 -13.11
N PHE A 95 -7.83 -24.71 -11.88
CA PHE A 95 -6.60 -24.72 -11.09
C PHE A 95 -6.85 -25.40 -9.73
N PRO A 96 -6.96 -26.74 -9.69
CA PRO A 96 -7.32 -27.47 -8.48
C PRO A 96 -6.29 -27.36 -7.35
N GLY A 97 -5.09 -26.86 -7.67
CA GLY A 97 -4.03 -26.59 -6.71
C GLY A 97 -4.16 -25.27 -5.95
N LEU A 98 -5.15 -24.40 -6.28
CA LEU A 98 -5.31 -23.09 -5.66
C LEU A 98 -5.64 -23.19 -4.16
N GLU A 99 -4.79 -22.60 -3.35
CA GLU A 99 -4.87 -22.51 -1.89
C GLU A 99 -5.26 -21.10 -1.43
N ARG A 100 -4.87 -20.06 -2.21
CA ARG A 100 -5.11 -18.66 -1.87
C ARG A 100 -5.58 -17.87 -3.09
N VAL A 101 -6.72 -17.23 -2.96
CA VAL A 101 -7.19 -16.21 -3.91
C VAL A 101 -7.35 -14.88 -3.16
N THR A 102 -6.75 -13.83 -3.70
CA THR A 102 -6.77 -12.50 -3.08
C THR A 102 -7.27 -11.45 -4.07
N THR A 103 -7.66 -10.27 -3.58
CA THR A 103 -8.16 -9.18 -4.41
C THR A 103 -7.94 -7.83 -3.75
N TYR A 104 -7.98 -6.77 -4.54
CA TYR A 104 -8.23 -5.43 -4.03
C TYR A 104 -9.73 -5.14 -3.92
N ALA A 105 -10.09 -4.35 -2.91
CA ALA A 105 -11.41 -3.75 -2.80
C ALA A 105 -11.33 -2.38 -2.12
N ARG A 106 -12.27 -1.49 -2.46
CA ARG A 106 -12.42 -0.20 -1.78
C ARG A 106 -13.32 -0.34 -0.55
N ALA A 107 -13.06 0.43 0.51
CA ALA A 107 -13.85 0.41 1.74
C ALA A 107 -15.36 0.63 1.48
N THR A 108 -15.72 1.54 0.54
CA THR A 108 -17.12 1.75 0.14
C THR A 108 -17.76 0.51 -0.48
N THR A 109 -17.01 -0.31 -1.18
CA THR A 109 -17.48 -1.59 -1.73
C THR A 109 -17.65 -2.63 -0.62
N LEU A 110 -16.69 -2.70 0.31
CA LEU A 110 -16.77 -3.59 1.46
C LEU A 110 -17.97 -3.25 2.35
N LYS A 111 -18.19 -1.97 2.64
CA LYS A 111 -19.35 -1.50 3.44
C LYS A 111 -20.70 -1.92 2.85
N ARG A 112 -20.84 -1.88 1.52
CA ARG A 112 -22.08 -2.19 0.80
C ARG A 112 -22.47 -3.67 0.82
N LYS A 113 -21.50 -4.56 1.02
CA LYS A 113 -21.77 -6.01 1.10
C LYS A 113 -22.17 -6.42 2.51
N GLY A 114 -23.02 -7.46 2.59
CA GLY A 114 -23.36 -8.14 3.85
C GLY A 114 -22.26 -9.11 4.29
N VAL A 115 -22.25 -9.45 5.57
CA VAL A 115 -21.33 -10.47 6.12
C VAL A 115 -21.56 -11.82 5.44
N GLU A 116 -22.80 -12.17 5.16
CA GLU A 116 -23.19 -13.42 4.48
C GLU A 116 -22.62 -13.53 3.07
N GLU A 117 -22.52 -12.39 2.36
CA GLU A 117 -21.88 -12.35 1.04
C GLU A 117 -20.38 -12.65 1.14
N PHE A 118 -19.71 -12.12 2.17
CA PHE A 118 -18.29 -12.43 2.43
C PHE A 118 -18.09 -13.88 2.85
N VAL A 119 -18.99 -14.45 3.64
CA VAL A 119 -18.95 -15.88 3.99
C VAL A 119 -19.03 -16.75 2.72
N GLN A 120 -19.97 -16.45 1.83
CA GLN A 120 -20.08 -17.16 0.54
C GLN A 120 -18.81 -17.01 -0.32
N LEU A 121 -18.21 -15.81 -0.37
CA LEU A 121 -16.97 -15.57 -1.09
C LEU A 121 -15.80 -16.37 -0.50
N LYS A 122 -15.71 -16.45 0.82
CA LYS A 122 -14.72 -17.26 1.53
C LYS A 122 -14.85 -18.74 1.20
N GLU A 123 -16.07 -19.28 1.28
CA GLU A 123 -16.37 -20.68 0.94
C GLU A 123 -16.04 -21.00 -0.53
N ALA A 124 -16.22 -20.03 -1.42
CA ALA A 124 -15.83 -20.16 -2.82
C ALA A 124 -14.32 -20.04 -3.07
N GLY A 125 -13.52 -19.69 -2.02
CA GLY A 125 -12.06 -19.67 -2.09
C GLY A 125 -11.39 -18.29 -2.01
N LEU A 126 -12.13 -17.19 -1.79
CA LEU A 126 -11.54 -15.89 -1.54
C LEU A 126 -10.94 -15.86 -0.11
N THR A 127 -9.62 -15.77 0.00
CA THR A 127 -8.94 -15.93 1.29
C THR A 127 -8.44 -14.61 1.89
N ARG A 128 -8.17 -13.60 1.04
CA ARG A 128 -7.69 -12.29 1.52
C ARG A 128 -8.20 -11.14 0.67
N ILE A 129 -8.50 -10.04 1.34
CA ILE A 129 -8.81 -8.75 0.72
C ILE A 129 -7.75 -7.73 1.13
N HIS A 130 -7.22 -7.02 0.14
CA HIS A 130 -6.37 -5.85 0.34
C HIS A 130 -7.20 -4.59 0.14
N THR A 131 -7.10 -3.64 1.08
CA THR A 131 -7.80 -2.36 0.95
C THR A 131 -6.92 -1.20 1.39
N GLY A 132 -7.10 -0.06 0.75
CA GLY A 132 -6.38 1.16 1.09
C GLY A 132 -7.17 1.99 2.09
N LEU A 133 -6.83 1.89 3.36
CA LEU A 133 -7.25 2.81 4.41
C LEU A 133 -6.61 4.19 4.16
N GLU A 134 -5.33 4.21 3.83
CA GLU A 134 -4.40 5.32 3.63
C GLU A 134 -4.28 6.21 4.87
N SER A 135 -5.39 6.76 5.41
CA SER A 135 -5.47 7.60 6.60
C SER A 135 -6.76 7.34 7.38
N GLY A 136 -6.70 7.44 8.70
CA GLY A 136 -7.87 7.46 9.58
C GLY A 136 -8.46 8.86 9.77
N SER A 137 -7.74 9.92 9.38
CA SER A 137 -8.20 11.31 9.50
C SER A 137 -9.16 11.68 8.36
N GLU A 138 -10.37 12.12 8.71
CA GLU A 138 -11.35 12.63 7.74
C GLU A 138 -10.81 13.84 6.96
N LYS A 139 -10.00 14.69 7.59
CA LYS A 139 -9.39 15.85 6.92
C LYS A 139 -8.40 15.39 5.85
N VAL A 140 -7.56 14.41 6.17
CA VAL A 140 -6.60 13.84 5.22
C VAL A 140 -7.35 13.14 4.09
N LEU A 141 -8.33 12.26 4.39
CA LEU A 141 -9.13 11.56 3.38
C LEU A 141 -9.82 12.51 2.40
N LYS A 142 -10.35 13.65 2.92
CA LYS A 142 -10.94 14.70 2.11
C LYS A 142 -9.90 15.44 1.27
N MET A 143 -8.77 15.83 1.88
CA MET A 143 -7.68 16.53 1.19
C MET A 143 -7.17 15.72 -0.01
N ILE A 144 -6.91 14.42 0.17
CA ILE A 144 -6.41 13.54 -0.90
C ILE A 144 -7.51 13.04 -1.85
N ARG A 145 -8.75 13.45 -1.67
CA ARG A 145 -9.95 13.03 -2.44
C ARG A 145 -10.09 11.50 -2.52
N LYS A 146 -9.87 10.79 -1.40
CA LYS A 146 -9.97 9.33 -1.35
C LYS A 146 -11.38 8.82 -1.63
N GLY A 147 -12.42 9.63 -1.32
CA GLY A 147 -13.84 9.30 -1.57
C GLY A 147 -14.34 8.14 -0.72
N ILE A 148 -13.85 8.05 0.50
CA ILE A 148 -14.30 7.16 1.58
C ILE A 148 -14.28 7.94 2.89
N THR A 149 -15.01 7.48 3.89
CA THR A 149 -14.99 8.00 5.26
C THR A 149 -14.32 7.02 6.22
N ALA A 150 -13.95 7.50 7.41
CA ALA A 150 -13.46 6.66 8.51
C ALA A 150 -14.48 5.56 8.88
N GLU A 151 -15.78 5.89 8.85
CA GLU A 151 -16.87 4.95 9.09
C GLU A 151 -16.92 3.85 8.01
N ASP A 152 -16.79 4.20 6.73
CA ASP A 152 -16.75 3.23 5.62
C ASP A 152 -15.64 2.20 5.83
N ILE A 153 -14.47 2.68 6.28
CA ILE A 153 -13.29 1.84 6.55
C ILE A 153 -13.57 0.86 7.68
N VAL A 154 -14.06 1.36 8.82
CA VAL A 154 -14.32 0.52 9.99
C VAL A 154 -15.44 -0.49 9.72
N GLU A 155 -16.55 -0.05 9.16
CA GLU A 155 -17.70 -0.93 8.88
C GLU A 155 -17.32 -2.00 7.84
N GLY A 156 -16.70 -1.60 6.73
CA GLY A 156 -16.27 -2.54 5.70
C GLY A 156 -15.23 -3.54 6.21
N GLY A 157 -14.22 -3.07 6.96
CA GLY A 157 -13.18 -3.92 7.52
C GLY A 157 -13.72 -4.94 8.52
N ARG A 158 -14.60 -4.51 9.44
CA ARG A 158 -15.24 -5.41 10.42
C ARG A 158 -16.09 -6.50 9.76
N LYS A 159 -16.83 -6.20 8.69
CA LYS A 159 -17.61 -7.20 7.95
C LYS A 159 -16.72 -8.28 7.33
N VAL A 160 -15.60 -7.88 6.74
CA VAL A 160 -14.59 -8.81 6.18
C VAL A 160 -14.03 -9.72 7.27
N MET A 161 -13.60 -9.13 8.41
CA MET A 161 -13.05 -9.87 9.55
C MET A 161 -14.08 -10.82 10.16
N ALA A 162 -15.33 -10.37 10.31
CA ALA A 162 -16.43 -11.20 10.84
C ALA A 162 -16.71 -12.43 9.97
N ALA A 163 -16.55 -12.33 8.66
CA ALA A 163 -16.68 -13.46 7.75
C ALA A 163 -15.44 -14.38 7.74
N GLY A 164 -14.37 -14.02 8.45
CA GLY A 164 -13.11 -14.76 8.53
C GLY A 164 -12.29 -14.75 7.24
N ILE A 165 -12.47 -13.75 6.37
CA ILE A 165 -11.56 -13.46 5.27
C ILE A 165 -10.42 -12.61 5.83
N SER A 166 -9.17 -12.97 5.50
CA SER A 166 -8.01 -12.20 5.92
C SER A 166 -8.07 -10.78 5.35
N LEU A 167 -7.86 -9.77 6.20
CA LEU A 167 -7.86 -8.36 5.81
C LEU A 167 -6.46 -7.77 5.88
N SER A 168 -6.06 -7.09 4.81
CA SER A 168 -4.79 -6.37 4.72
C SER A 168 -5.07 -4.89 4.43
N GLU A 169 -4.84 -4.03 5.42
CA GLU A 169 -5.01 -2.58 5.32
C GLU A 169 -3.69 -1.90 4.93
N TYR A 170 -3.74 -1.08 3.89
CA TYR A 170 -2.63 -0.19 3.53
C TYR A 170 -2.79 1.15 4.21
N ILE A 171 -1.73 1.61 4.86
CA ILE A 171 -1.63 2.95 5.46
C ILE A 171 -0.52 3.73 4.77
N MET A 172 -0.66 5.06 4.73
CA MET A 172 0.23 5.90 3.94
C MET A 172 0.87 7.03 4.78
N PRO A 173 1.88 6.71 5.62
CA PRO A 173 2.61 7.75 6.36
C PRO A 173 3.15 8.84 5.43
N GLY A 174 3.09 10.08 5.90
CA GLY A 174 3.47 11.28 5.14
C GLY A 174 2.37 11.88 4.29
N VAL A 175 1.27 11.17 4.03
CA VAL A 175 0.20 11.65 3.13
C VAL A 175 -0.59 12.85 3.69
N GLY A 176 -0.56 13.06 5.01
CA GLY A 176 -1.14 14.22 5.69
C GLY A 176 -0.29 15.49 5.60
N GLY A 177 0.97 15.36 5.16
CA GLY A 177 1.96 16.43 5.26
C GLY A 177 2.24 16.81 6.73
N ARG A 178 3.12 17.79 6.94
CA ARG A 178 3.49 18.25 8.29
C ARG A 178 2.29 18.66 9.14
N THR A 179 1.34 19.36 8.54
CA THR A 179 0.22 19.97 9.28
C THR A 179 -0.74 18.95 9.88
N LEU A 180 -0.94 17.80 9.23
CA LEU A 180 -1.92 16.80 9.65
C LEU A 180 -1.25 15.48 10.12
N SER A 181 0.06 15.45 10.29
CA SER A 181 0.83 14.24 10.63
C SER A 181 0.36 13.61 11.95
N GLU A 182 0.28 14.38 13.02
CA GLU A 182 -0.16 13.84 14.32
C GLU A 182 -1.60 13.33 14.27
N GLU A 183 -2.51 14.10 13.68
CA GLU A 183 -3.91 13.67 13.50
C GLU A 183 -3.99 12.40 12.64
N HIS A 184 -3.22 12.34 11.54
CA HIS A 184 -3.13 11.17 10.67
C HIS A 184 -2.70 9.94 11.46
N ALA A 185 -1.61 10.01 12.23
CA ALA A 185 -1.07 8.88 12.99
C ALA A 185 -2.09 8.37 14.03
N ARG A 186 -2.64 9.28 14.86
CA ARG A 186 -3.56 8.91 15.94
C ARG A 186 -4.89 8.36 15.42
N GLU A 187 -5.49 9.02 14.44
CA GLU A 187 -6.77 8.58 13.88
C GLU A 187 -6.62 7.27 13.10
N THR A 188 -5.50 7.08 12.39
CA THR A 188 -5.20 5.83 11.69
C THR A 188 -5.07 4.67 12.69
N ALA A 189 -4.34 4.86 13.78
CA ALA A 189 -4.22 3.87 14.85
C ALA A 189 -5.59 3.58 15.50
N ARG A 190 -6.43 4.62 15.72
CA ARG A 190 -7.77 4.47 16.27
C ARG A 190 -8.66 3.56 15.40
N LEU A 191 -8.64 3.73 14.06
CA LEU A 191 -9.41 2.87 13.17
C LEU A 191 -8.87 1.43 13.16
N LEU A 192 -7.54 1.28 13.08
CA LEU A 192 -6.90 -0.04 13.09
C LEU A 192 -7.20 -0.82 14.38
N ASN A 193 -7.19 -0.15 15.54
CA ASN A 193 -7.59 -0.76 16.82
C ASN A 193 -9.06 -1.22 16.84
N GLN A 194 -9.94 -0.57 16.04
CA GLN A 194 -11.35 -0.97 15.93
C GLN A 194 -11.57 -2.12 14.95
N ILE A 195 -10.79 -2.18 13.87
CA ILE A 195 -10.92 -3.19 12.81
C ILE A 195 -10.18 -4.46 13.19
N LYS A 196 -8.97 -4.33 13.76
CA LYS A 196 -8.02 -5.40 14.06
C LYS A 196 -7.72 -6.27 12.83
N PRO A 197 -7.22 -5.69 11.72
CA PRO A 197 -6.94 -6.43 10.50
C PRO A 197 -5.79 -7.42 10.73
N ASP A 198 -5.68 -8.48 9.91
CA ASP A 198 -4.54 -9.41 10.00
C ASP A 198 -3.22 -8.77 9.60
N PHE A 199 -3.26 -7.83 8.64
CA PHE A 199 -2.07 -7.15 8.14
C PHE A 199 -2.26 -5.64 8.09
N ILE A 200 -1.26 -4.91 8.58
CA ILE A 200 -1.10 -3.46 8.40
C ILE A 200 0.15 -3.26 7.54
N ARG A 201 -0.01 -2.72 6.34
CA ARG A 201 1.09 -2.54 5.39
C ARG A 201 1.37 -1.07 5.17
N VAL A 202 2.59 -0.68 5.50
CA VAL A 202 3.06 0.69 5.31
C VAL A 202 3.37 0.94 3.83
N ARG A 203 2.88 2.06 3.32
CA ARG A 203 3.15 2.60 1.99
C ARG A 203 3.55 4.07 2.14
N THR A 204 4.78 4.34 2.56
CA THR A 204 5.28 5.70 2.72
C THR A 204 4.94 6.55 1.50
N PHE A 205 4.31 7.69 1.74
CA PHE A 205 3.90 8.59 0.68
C PHE A 205 5.13 9.13 -0.06
N ALA A 206 5.16 8.90 -1.36
CA ALA A 206 6.10 9.54 -2.28
C ALA A 206 5.30 10.48 -3.17
N LEU A 207 5.73 11.73 -3.27
CA LEU A 207 5.02 12.78 -4.00
C LEU A 207 5.19 12.58 -5.53
N PRO A 208 4.12 12.22 -6.27
CA PRO A 208 4.27 12.01 -7.71
C PRO A 208 4.50 13.36 -8.41
N PRO A 209 5.51 13.48 -9.29
CA PRO A 209 5.93 14.78 -9.87
C PRO A 209 4.83 15.54 -10.63
N GLN A 210 3.90 14.81 -11.27
CA GLN A 210 2.82 15.38 -12.07
C GLN A 210 1.47 15.39 -11.32
N SER A 211 1.46 15.08 -10.02
CA SER A 211 0.22 14.97 -9.25
C SER A 211 -0.34 16.34 -8.86
N PRO A 212 -1.67 16.46 -8.66
CA PRO A 212 -2.23 17.65 -8.05
C PRO A 212 -1.67 17.95 -6.65
N MET A 213 -1.18 16.94 -5.92
CA MET A 213 -0.50 17.14 -4.64
C MET A 213 0.87 17.83 -4.83
N LYS A 214 1.57 17.56 -5.94
CA LYS A 214 2.81 18.30 -6.26
C LYS A 214 2.51 19.79 -6.47
N LYS A 215 1.45 20.10 -7.24
CA LYS A 215 1.00 21.48 -7.39
C LYS A 215 0.64 22.15 -6.06
N MET A 216 -0.08 21.43 -5.18
CA MET A 216 -0.38 21.91 -3.82
C MET A 216 0.90 22.16 -3.01
N ALA A 217 1.93 21.34 -3.18
CA ALA A 217 3.21 21.54 -2.51
C ALA A 217 3.95 22.78 -3.04
N ASP A 218 3.98 22.98 -4.36
CA ASP A 218 4.60 24.13 -5.00
C ASP A 218 3.89 25.47 -4.62
N GLU A 219 2.58 25.40 -4.38
CA GLU A 219 1.75 26.54 -3.93
C GLU A 219 1.77 26.73 -2.39
N GLY A 220 2.48 25.87 -1.63
CA GLY A 220 2.55 25.93 -0.17
C GLY A 220 1.29 25.45 0.57
N ALA A 221 0.29 24.89 -0.14
CA ALA A 221 -0.93 24.35 0.43
C ALA A 221 -0.75 22.92 1.01
N PHE A 222 0.33 22.25 0.66
CA PHE A 222 0.77 20.98 1.22
C PHE A 222 2.26 21.05 1.51
N VAL A 223 2.67 20.72 2.72
CA VAL A 223 4.10 20.68 3.10
C VAL A 223 4.53 19.24 3.23
N PRO A 224 5.34 18.72 2.29
CA PRO A 224 5.87 17.36 2.37
C PRO A 224 6.67 17.14 3.66
N MET A 225 6.73 15.91 4.10
CA MET A 225 7.49 15.50 5.29
C MET A 225 8.85 14.93 4.88
N SER A 226 9.88 15.25 5.67
CA SER A 226 11.19 14.59 5.57
C SER A 226 11.12 13.14 6.05
N ASP A 227 12.15 12.34 5.74
CA ASP A 227 12.26 10.97 6.24
C ASP A 227 12.22 10.90 7.78
N GLU A 228 12.86 11.84 8.46
CA GLU A 228 12.81 11.93 9.94
C GLU A 228 11.40 12.16 10.47
N GLU A 229 10.66 13.08 9.87
CA GLU A 229 9.27 13.38 10.23
C GLU A 229 8.35 12.19 9.97
N ILE A 230 8.57 11.46 8.86
CA ILE A 230 7.80 10.25 8.52
C ILE A 230 8.08 9.13 9.52
N VAL A 231 9.35 8.93 9.92
CA VAL A 231 9.70 7.93 10.95
C VAL A 231 9.07 8.28 12.28
N ALA A 232 9.08 9.58 12.67
CA ALA A 232 8.41 10.03 13.88
C ALA A 232 6.88 9.80 13.84
N GLU A 233 6.25 10.01 12.68
CA GLU A 233 4.83 9.71 12.48
C GLU A 233 4.54 8.21 12.61
N ILE A 234 5.36 7.35 12.00
CA ILE A 234 5.23 5.88 12.12
C ILE A 234 5.40 5.47 13.58
N ARG A 235 6.38 6.04 14.28
CA ARG A 235 6.60 5.78 15.71
C ARG A 235 5.38 6.13 16.55
N LEU A 236 4.80 7.31 16.33
CA LEU A 236 3.57 7.72 17.01
C LEU A 236 2.42 6.76 16.72
N LEU A 237 2.22 6.40 15.45
CA LEU A 237 1.18 5.47 15.03
C LEU A 237 1.36 4.11 15.73
N VAL A 238 2.56 3.51 15.68
CA VAL A 238 2.86 2.23 16.32
C VAL A 238 2.63 2.31 17.83
N SER A 239 3.03 3.41 18.49
CA SER A 239 2.81 3.60 19.93
C SER A 239 1.31 3.58 20.31
N CYS A 240 0.44 4.12 19.43
CA CYS A 240 -1.02 4.18 19.61
C CYS A 240 -1.76 2.88 19.26
N LEU A 241 -1.12 1.91 18.62
CA LEU A 241 -1.72 0.59 18.38
C LEU A 241 -1.78 -0.20 19.69
N ASP A 242 -2.94 -0.74 20.04
CA ASP A 242 -3.16 -1.43 21.33
C ASP A 242 -3.97 -2.71 21.16
N LYS A 243 -3.49 -3.80 21.79
CA LYS A 243 -4.18 -5.10 21.89
C LYS A 243 -4.67 -5.65 20.56
N ILE A 244 -3.85 -5.56 19.53
CA ILE A 244 -4.13 -6.12 18.20
C ILE A 244 -3.06 -7.13 17.81
N HIS A 245 -3.50 -8.25 17.21
CA HIS A 245 -2.64 -9.29 16.65
C HIS A 245 -2.52 -9.10 15.14
N SER A 246 -2.05 -7.93 14.72
CA SER A 246 -1.82 -7.63 13.31
C SER A 246 -0.35 -7.79 12.97
N TYR A 247 -0.05 -8.35 11.80
CA TYR A 247 1.30 -8.28 11.25
C TYR A 247 1.54 -6.91 10.65
N PHE A 248 2.37 -6.09 11.30
CA PHE A 248 2.79 -4.79 10.80
C PHE A 248 3.96 -4.95 9.86
N SER A 249 3.95 -4.31 8.69
CA SER A 249 5.00 -4.49 7.68
C SER A 249 5.41 -3.19 6.99
N CYS A 250 6.71 -2.89 7.11
CA CYS A 250 7.42 -1.91 6.29
C CYS A 250 8.29 -2.58 5.19
N ALA A 251 8.43 -3.92 5.18
CA ALA A 251 9.45 -4.62 4.40
C ALA A 251 9.14 -4.74 2.89
N ASP A 252 7.89 -4.61 2.49
CA ASP A 252 7.46 -4.97 1.13
C ASP A 252 7.20 -3.77 0.21
N TYR A 253 7.80 -2.60 0.54
CA TYR A 253 7.62 -1.38 -0.25
C TYR A 253 8.86 -0.49 -0.22
N SER A 254 9.46 -0.27 -1.40
CA SER A 254 10.72 0.44 -1.54
C SER A 254 10.77 1.85 -0.95
N PRO A 255 9.69 2.67 -1.01
CA PRO A 255 9.66 3.97 -0.35
C PRO A 255 9.68 3.94 1.18
N ASN A 256 9.50 2.78 1.84
CA ASN A 256 9.66 2.71 3.28
C ASN A 256 11.14 2.80 3.65
N LEU A 257 11.47 3.65 4.62
CA LEU A 257 12.87 3.87 5.02
C LEU A 257 13.39 2.70 5.88
N LEU A 258 12.67 2.35 6.96
CA LEU A 258 13.05 1.32 7.92
C LEU A 258 12.27 0.03 7.61
N MET A 259 12.85 -0.82 6.75
CA MET A 259 12.21 -2.08 6.35
C MET A 259 12.29 -3.16 7.44
N GLU A 260 13.06 -2.93 8.49
CA GLU A 260 13.20 -3.80 9.67
C GLU A 260 11.98 -3.74 10.60
N VAL A 261 11.18 -2.67 10.50
CA VAL A 261 9.98 -2.48 11.33
C VAL A 261 8.88 -3.44 10.85
N ASN A 262 8.94 -4.67 11.33
CA ASN A 262 8.05 -5.77 10.92
C ASN A 262 7.80 -6.74 12.07
N GLY A 263 6.65 -7.39 12.03
CA GLY A 263 6.29 -8.49 12.91
C GLY A 263 4.88 -8.38 13.44
N TYR A 264 4.49 -9.33 14.29
CA TYR A 264 3.23 -9.27 15.01
C TYR A 264 3.31 -8.24 16.13
N LEU A 265 2.32 -7.35 16.20
CA LEU A 265 2.32 -6.21 17.14
C LEU A 265 2.25 -6.63 18.61
N ASP A 266 1.57 -7.72 18.93
CA ASP A 266 1.51 -8.27 20.28
C ASP A 266 2.84 -8.92 20.74
N GLU A 267 3.73 -9.25 19.81
CA GLU A 267 5.02 -9.88 20.08
C GLU A 267 6.20 -8.91 19.90
N LYS A 268 6.14 -8.04 18.87
CA LYS A 268 7.27 -7.28 18.37
C LYS A 268 7.13 -5.76 18.47
N LYS A 269 6.04 -5.26 19.06
CA LYS A 269 5.82 -3.79 19.15
C LYS A 269 6.97 -3.06 19.84
N SER A 270 7.53 -3.63 20.90
CA SER A 270 8.67 -3.03 21.63
C SER A 270 9.89 -2.94 20.73
N ASP A 271 10.22 -4.03 20.01
CA ASP A 271 11.37 -4.07 19.11
C ASP A 271 11.21 -3.06 17.96
N MET A 272 9.97 -2.94 17.42
CA MET A 272 9.67 -1.95 16.37
C MET A 272 9.87 -0.51 16.85
N LEU A 273 9.41 -0.20 18.08
CA LEU A 273 9.61 1.13 18.68
C LEU A 273 11.08 1.41 18.93
N GLU A 274 11.85 0.42 19.41
CA GLU A 274 13.28 0.54 19.60
C GLU A 274 14.01 0.84 18.28
N GLU A 275 13.66 0.16 17.20
CA GLU A 275 14.27 0.38 15.88
C GLU A 275 13.97 1.78 15.33
N LEU A 276 12.73 2.26 15.51
CA LEU A 276 12.33 3.62 15.16
C LEU A 276 13.08 4.66 16.01
N ASP A 277 13.22 4.39 17.31
CA ASP A 277 13.93 5.27 18.25
C ASP A 277 15.44 5.31 17.97
N LYS A 278 16.08 4.21 17.54
CA LYS A 278 17.48 4.19 17.10
C LYS A 278 17.72 5.20 15.97
N PHE A 279 16.86 5.19 14.94
CA PHE A 279 16.96 6.16 13.84
C PHE A 279 16.73 7.59 14.33
N LEU A 280 15.72 7.82 15.16
CA LEU A 280 15.37 9.17 15.66
C LEU A 280 16.46 9.75 16.55
N ALA A 281 17.23 8.91 17.25
CA ALA A 281 18.36 9.32 18.12
C ALA A 281 19.62 9.70 17.33
N LEU A 282 19.74 9.38 16.06
CA LEU A 282 20.88 9.76 15.21
C LEU A 282 21.02 11.28 15.12
N THR A 283 22.25 11.76 14.86
CA THR A 283 22.46 13.16 14.50
C THR A 283 21.79 13.51 13.17
N SER A 284 21.54 14.78 12.90
CA SER A 284 20.96 15.23 11.63
C SER A 284 21.78 14.74 10.41
N GLU A 285 23.10 14.80 10.49
CA GLU A 285 23.99 14.33 9.44
C GLU A 285 23.88 12.81 9.22
N GLN A 286 23.89 12.03 10.31
CA GLN A 286 23.72 10.57 10.24
C GLN A 286 22.37 10.19 9.63
N LYS A 287 21.27 10.87 9.99
CA LYS A 287 19.95 10.67 9.39
C LYS A 287 19.95 10.89 7.88
N LYS A 288 20.56 12.01 7.44
CA LYS A 288 20.69 12.31 6.01
C LYS A 288 21.53 11.26 5.27
N VAL A 289 22.65 10.85 5.86
CA VAL A 289 23.52 9.79 5.29
C VAL A 289 22.74 8.49 5.16
N TYR A 290 22.05 8.07 6.20
CA TYR A 290 21.22 6.86 6.17
C TYR A 290 20.13 6.95 5.09
N SER A 291 19.36 8.04 5.05
CA SER A 291 18.32 8.28 4.06
C SER A 291 18.87 8.21 2.63
N LEU A 292 20.01 8.86 2.37
CA LEU A 292 20.62 8.84 1.03
C LEU A 292 20.99 7.43 0.60
N ILE A 293 21.66 6.66 1.45
CA ILE A 293 22.06 5.28 1.16
C ILE A 293 20.84 4.40 0.89
N ARG A 294 19.84 4.46 1.76
CA ARG A 294 18.62 3.66 1.65
C ARG A 294 17.81 3.99 0.40
N ARG A 295 17.72 5.28 0.03
CA ARG A 295 16.99 5.73 -1.16
C ARG A 295 17.74 5.48 -2.46
N SER A 296 19.08 5.38 -2.40
CA SER A 296 19.91 5.13 -3.59
C SER A 296 20.18 3.64 -3.86
N SER A 297 19.75 2.74 -2.98
CA SER A 297 20.00 1.30 -3.06
C SER A 297 18.74 0.48 -2.85
N SER A 298 18.66 -0.68 -3.49
CA SER A 298 17.62 -1.68 -3.23
C SER A 298 17.95 -2.58 -2.02
N MET A 299 19.13 -2.43 -1.43
CA MET A 299 19.57 -3.24 -0.30
C MET A 299 19.02 -2.68 1.01
N ASN A 300 18.77 -3.59 1.95
CA ASN A 300 18.44 -3.24 3.31
C ASN A 300 19.73 -3.07 4.11
N TYR A 301 19.87 -1.94 4.80
CA TYR A 301 21.02 -1.63 5.64
C TYR A 301 20.54 -1.35 7.07
N PRO A 302 21.24 -1.86 8.11
CA PRO A 302 20.90 -1.56 9.49
C PRO A 302 21.18 -0.08 9.80
N VAL A 303 20.42 0.46 10.75
CA VAL A 303 20.54 1.89 11.16
C VAL A 303 21.95 2.21 11.64
N ASP A 304 22.60 1.33 12.37
CA ASP A 304 23.93 1.52 12.97
C ASP A 304 25.05 1.62 11.94
N MET A 305 24.80 1.32 10.67
CA MET A 305 25.84 1.47 9.62
C MET A 305 26.41 2.89 9.54
N VAL A 306 25.61 3.92 9.90
CA VAL A 306 26.07 5.32 9.89
C VAL A 306 26.92 5.69 11.09
N LEU A 307 27.15 4.76 12.02
CA LEU A 307 28.12 4.93 13.11
C LEU A 307 29.55 4.64 12.62
N ASP A 308 29.72 4.01 11.45
CA ASP A 308 31.03 3.81 10.82
C ASP A 308 31.52 5.12 10.18
N GLU A 309 32.66 5.63 10.70
CA GLU A 309 33.28 6.86 10.21
C GLU A 309 33.63 6.81 8.71
N LYS A 310 33.91 5.63 8.14
CA LYS A 310 34.21 5.49 6.70
C LYS A 310 32.98 5.77 5.86
N VAL A 311 31.82 5.25 6.27
CA VAL A 311 30.53 5.52 5.61
C VAL A 311 30.21 7.01 5.67
N MET A 312 30.37 7.64 6.82
CA MET A 312 30.15 9.06 6.99
C MET A 312 31.08 9.90 6.08
N LYS A 313 32.40 9.62 6.09
CA LYS A 313 33.39 10.33 5.26
C LYS A 313 33.13 10.18 3.75
N GLU A 314 32.58 9.06 3.31
CA GLU A 314 32.26 8.83 1.89
C GLU A 314 30.99 9.57 1.43
N VAL A 315 29.98 9.64 2.28
CA VAL A 315 28.63 10.08 1.88
C VAL A 315 28.35 11.54 2.20
N LEU A 316 28.86 12.08 3.31
CA LEU A 316 28.66 13.49 3.71
C LEU A 316 28.99 14.51 2.62
N PRO A 317 30.11 14.40 1.86
CA PRO A 317 30.41 15.36 0.81
C PRO A 317 29.34 15.42 -0.30
N LYS A 318 28.63 14.33 -0.54
CA LYS A 318 27.52 14.30 -1.51
C LYS A 318 26.31 15.09 -0.99
N ILE A 319 26.04 15.00 0.30
CA ILE A 319 24.95 15.76 0.94
C ILE A 319 25.29 17.26 0.94
N GLU A 320 26.51 17.63 1.32
CA GLU A 320 27.00 19.02 1.29
C GLU A 320 26.88 19.61 -0.14
N MET A 321 27.18 18.80 -1.16
CA MET A 321 27.03 19.23 -2.55
C MET A 321 25.56 19.49 -2.91
N LEU A 322 24.63 18.66 -2.46
CA LEU A 322 23.19 18.83 -2.69
C LEU A 322 22.63 20.08 -1.98
N GLU A 323 23.17 20.43 -0.80
CA GLU A 323 22.72 21.57 -0.01
C GLU A 323 23.47 22.88 -0.36
N ARG A 324 24.47 22.82 -1.23
CA ARG A 324 25.26 24.00 -1.61
C ARG A 324 24.42 25.05 -2.34
N GLY A 325 24.15 26.15 -1.67
CA GLY A 325 23.31 27.24 -2.18
C GLY A 325 21.80 27.00 -2.08
N ASP A 326 21.41 25.88 -1.53
CA ASP A 326 20.03 25.46 -1.41
C ASP A 326 19.82 24.55 -0.17
N PRO A 327 19.40 25.12 0.96
CA PRO A 327 19.21 24.36 2.21
C PRO A 327 18.25 23.17 2.09
N ASP A 328 17.29 23.22 1.15
CA ASP A 328 16.32 22.14 0.90
C ASP A 328 16.76 21.18 -0.22
N GLY A 329 17.94 21.36 -0.79
CA GLY A 329 18.43 20.57 -1.92
C GLY A 329 18.47 19.07 -1.64
N PHE A 330 18.86 18.67 -0.44
CA PHE A 330 18.86 17.28 -0.01
C PHE A 330 17.43 16.70 0.01
N ASN A 331 16.46 17.37 0.63
CA ASN A 331 15.07 16.89 0.72
C ASN A 331 14.46 16.74 -0.68
N ARG A 332 14.67 17.71 -1.58
CA ARG A 332 14.19 17.62 -2.97
C ARG A 332 14.83 16.46 -3.74
N TYR A 333 16.09 16.16 -3.47
CA TYR A 333 16.76 15.00 -4.07
C TYR A 333 16.15 13.68 -3.57
N ILE A 334 15.88 13.56 -2.26
CA ILE A 334 15.21 12.40 -1.67
C ILE A 334 13.79 12.24 -2.24
N GLU A 335 13.01 13.32 -2.36
CA GLU A 335 11.69 13.29 -3.01
C GLU A 335 11.78 12.77 -4.45
N THR A 336 12.79 13.21 -5.20
CA THR A 336 13.02 12.74 -6.56
C THR A 336 13.32 11.24 -6.61
N LEU A 337 14.21 10.74 -5.74
CA LEU A 337 14.49 9.31 -5.64
C LEU A 337 13.22 8.50 -5.31
N MET A 338 12.43 8.96 -4.35
CA MET A 338 11.18 8.29 -3.95
C MET A 338 10.16 8.27 -5.10
N SER A 339 10.09 9.33 -5.90
CA SER A 339 9.14 9.41 -7.03
C SER A 339 9.38 8.34 -8.10
N TYR A 340 10.62 7.87 -8.27
CA TYR A 340 10.94 6.75 -9.16
C TYR A 340 10.59 5.38 -8.59
N MET A 341 10.34 5.29 -7.28
CA MET A 341 10.02 4.03 -6.60
C MET A 341 8.52 3.68 -6.62
N ILE A 342 7.67 4.61 -7.07
CA ILE A 342 6.21 4.40 -7.15
C ILE A 342 5.77 4.06 -8.57
N PRO A 343 4.61 3.41 -8.75
CA PRO A 343 4.04 3.18 -10.07
C PRO A 343 3.90 4.49 -10.85
N GLN A 344 4.30 4.46 -12.12
CA GLN A 344 4.12 5.59 -13.01
C GLN A 344 2.72 5.58 -13.66
N PRO A 345 2.18 6.72 -14.13
CA PRO A 345 0.96 6.77 -14.91
C PRO A 345 1.04 5.85 -16.14
N GLN A 346 -0.11 5.28 -16.55
CA GLN A 346 -0.17 4.40 -17.73
C GLN A 346 -0.15 5.19 -19.05
N THR A 347 -0.43 6.47 -19.00
CA THR A 347 -0.43 7.38 -20.15
C THR A 347 0.21 8.70 -19.74
N ASP A 348 0.70 9.47 -20.73
CA ASP A 348 1.21 10.83 -20.53
C ASP A 348 0.08 11.87 -20.38
N GLU A 349 -1.20 11.42 -20.37
CA GLU A 349 -2.33 12.31 -20.19
C GLU A 349 -2.35 12.90 -18.76
N GLU A 350 -2.69 14.17 -18.69
CA GLU A 350 -2.74 14.93 -17.44
C GLU A 350 -3.70 14.33 -16.40
N TRP A 351 -3.40 14.61 -15.16
CA TRP A 351 -4.23 14.31 -14.01
C TRP A 351 -5.53 15.16 -14.06
N HIS A 352 -6.62 14.60 -14.55
CA HIS A 352 -7.94 15.26 -14.59
C HIS A 352 -8.82 14.91 -13.39
#